data_f654e4cac373e0af27dd50868d499b7d
#
_entry.id   f654e4cac373e0af27dd50868d499b7d
#
_cell.length_a   1.000
_cell.length_b   1.000
_cell.length_c   1.000
_cell.angle_alpha   90.00
_cell.angle_beta   90.00
_cell.angle_gamma   90.00
#
_symmetry.space_group_name_H-M   'P 1'
#
loop_
_entity.id
_entity.type
_entity.pdbx_description
1 polymer ?
#
loop_
_entity_poly.entity_id
_entity_poly.type
_entity_poly.pdbx_seq_one_letter_code
_entity_poly.pdbx_strand_id
1 'polypeptide(L)'
;MRRQRAAERSAGTANRSVTRSAKSVPSTRGSSSLKYQLIDSDTEQVLAKGICERIKLDGSLTHQATGKEKIQIEAPMPDHSAAVKLVLQYLLDEKLGAIKNLDEIAAVGHRVVHGGEKFSSAVLINDEVLAAIEECCDLAPLHNPANLIGI
;
A
#
# COMPACT_ATOMS: atom_id res chain seq x y z
N MET A 1 5.88 44.81 34.54
CA MET A 1 5.56 43.38 34.53
C MET A 1 5.08 42.93 33.15
N ARG A 2 5.95 42.37 32.33
CA ARG A 2 5.61 41.78 31.04
C ARG A 2 5.73 40.28 31.17
N ARG A 3 4.61 39.57 31.11
CA ARG A 3 4.56 38.11 31.05
C ARG A 3 4.94 37.65 29.65
N GLN A 4 6.08 36.98 29.57
CA GLN A 4 6.47 36.22 28.40
C GLN A 4 5.57 34.96 28.31
N ARG A 5 4.77 34.86 27.24
CA ARG A 5 4.14 33.60 26.85
C ARG A 5 5.14 32.80 26.02
N ALA A 6 5.63 31.72 26.60
CA ALA A 6 6.34 30.71 25.86
C ALA A 6 5.37 30.07 24.86
N ALA A 7 5.68 30.19 23.58
CA ALA A 7 5.00 29.44 22.53
C ALA A 7 5.54 28.00 22.57
N GLU A 8 4.76 27.09 23.10
CA GLU A 8 4.97 25.66 22.90
C GLU A 8 4.75 25.35 21.43
N ARG A 9 5.83 25.13 20.72
CA ARG A 9 5.78 24.52 19.39
C ARG A 9 5.50 23.03 19.59
N SER A 10 4.24 22.65 19.46
CA SER A 10 3.85 21.27 19.23
C SER A 10 4.55 20.82 17.95
N ALA A 11 5.51 19.92 18.08
CA ALA A 11 6.08 19.20 16.96
C ALA A 11 4.96 18.29 16.42
N GLY A 12 4.31 18.76 15.35
CA GLY A 12 3.35 17.96 14.60
C GLY A 12 4.06 16.74 14.03
N THR A 13 3.72 15.58 14.55
CA THR A 13 4.13 14.29 13.98
C THR A 13 3.53 14.25 12.57
N ALA A 14 4.37 14.27 11.56
CA ALA A 14 3.94 14.21 10.16
C ALA A 14 3.17 12.89 9.96
N ASN A 15 1.89 13.02 9.72
CA ASN A 15 0.99 11.90 9.48
C ASN A 15 1.24 11.41 8.05
N ARG A 16 1.79 10.20 7.91
CA ARG A 16 2.12 9.61 6.61
C ARG A 16 1.11 8.52 6.28
N SER A 17 0.54 8.56 5.10
CA SER A 17 -0.41 7.56 4.62
C SER A 17 0.20 6.66 3.54
N VAL A 18 -0.14 5.39 3.57
CA VAL A 18 0.23 4.42 2.53
C VAL A 18 -1.00 4.12 1.69
N THR A 19 -0.90 4.40 0.39
CA THR A 19 -1.92 3.98 -0.55
C THR A 19 -1.45 2.74 -1.29
N ARG A 20 -2.17 1.64 -1.19
CA ARG A 20 -1.92 0.40 -1.92
C ARG A 20 -2.91 0.27 -3.06
N SER A 21 -2.41 -0.09 -4.23
CA SER A 21 -3.23 -0.44 -5.37
C SER A 21 -2.80 -1.82 -5.87
N ALA A 22 -3.66 -2.80 -5.68
CA ALA A 22 -3.51 -4.07 -6.37
C ALA A 22 -4.07 -3.91 -7.79
N LYS A 23 -3.25 -4.09 -8.79
CA LYS A 23 -3.67 -4.11 -10.18
C LYS A 23 -3.26 -5.46 -10.76
N SER A 24 -4.21 -6.37 -10.94
CA SER A 24 -3.95 -7.52 -11.79
C SER A 24 -4.11 -7.08 -13.23
N VAL A 25 -3.09 -7.25 -14.02
CA VAL A 25 -3.18 -7.16 -15.47
C VAL A 25 -3.57 -8.55 -15.94
N PRO A 26 -4.64 -8.72 -16.75
CA PRO A 26 -4.95 -10.00 -17.33
C PRO A 26 -3.80 -10.38 -18.29
N SER A 27 -2.87 -11.16 -17.78
CA SER A 27 -1.90 -11.89 -18.56
C SER A 27 -2.46 -13.30 -18.75
N THR A 28 -2.37 -13.84 -19.94
CA THR A 28 -2.77 -15.20 -20.30
C THR A 28 -2.05 -16.30 -19.49
N ARG A 29 -1.28 -15.95 -18.48
CA ARG A 29 -0.61 -16.80 -17.49
C ARG A 29 -0.65 -16.13 -16.14
N GLY A 30 -1.79 -16.10 -15.48
CA GLY A 30 -2.00 -15.99 -14.01
C GLY A 30 -1.00 -15.18 -13.14
N SER A 31 -0.32 -14.16 -13.66
CA SER A 31 0.59 -13.35 -12.87
C SER A 31 -0.18 -12.24 -12.18
N SER A 32 -0.17 -12.23 -10.86
CA SER A 32 -0.70 -11.13 -10.07
C SER A 32 0.42 -10.15 -9.70
N SER A 33 0.08 -8.87 -9.62
CA SER A 33 1.01 -7.82 -9.24
C SER A 33 0.41 -6.95 -8.13
N LEU A 34 1.27 -6.45 -7.25
CA LEU A 34 0.93 -5.50 -6.18
C LEU A 34 1.70 -4.20 -6.43
N LYS A 35 0.99 -3.12 -6.72
CA LYS A 35 1.57 -1.76 -6.79
C LYS A 35 1.32 -1.04 -5.48
N TYR A 36 2.30 -0.26 -5.03
CA TYR A 36 2.16 0.55 -3.83
C TYR A 36 2.82 1.91 -3.97
N GLN A 37 2.33 2.85 -3.17
CA GLN A 37 2.94 4.16 -2.95
C GLN A 37 2.83 4.51 -1.47
N LEU A 38 3.88 5.09 -0.93
CA LEU A 38 3.89 5.79 0.35
C LEU A 38 3.79 7.28 0.06
N ILE A 39 2.78 7.94 0.60
CA ILE A 39 2.49 9.35 0.35
C ILE A 39 2.48 10.08 1.68
N ASP A 40 3.11 11.23 1.71
CA ASP A 40 2.99 12.19 2.80
C ASP A 40 1.63 12.90 2.67
N SER A 41 0.75 12.75 3.68
CA SER A 41 -0.61 13.29 3.64
C SER A 41 -0.69 14.81 3.70
N ASP A 42 0.33 15.47 4.25
CA ASP A 42 0.34 16.92 4.42
C ASP A 42 0.84 17.63 3.15
N THR A 43 1.80 17.03 2.47
CA THR A 43 2.43 17.60 1.28
C THR A 43 1.98 16.95 -0.03
N GLU A 44 1.25 15.83 0.05
CA GLU A 44 0.85 14.98 -1.09
C GLU A 44 2.03 14.45 -1.91
N GLN A 45 3.24 14.47 -1.34
CA GLN A 45 4.44 13.99 -2.01
C GLN A 45 4.58 12.48 -1.89
N VAL A 46 4.99 11.83 -2.96
CA VAL A 46 5.35 10.41 -2.95
C VAL A 46 6.70 10.23 -2.29
N LEU A 47 6.74 9.54 -1.16
CA LEU A 47 7.95 9.23 -0.40
C LEU A 47 8.63 7.95 -0.88
N ALA A 48 7.85 6.98 -1.32
CA ALA A 48 8.32 5.75 -1.93
C ALA A 48 7.25 5.14 -2.84
N LYS A 49 7.68 4.37 -3.83
CA LYS A 49 6.79 3.63 -4.73
C LYS A 49 7.43 2.33 -5.17
N GLY A 50 6.61 1.39 -5.58
CA GLY A 50 7.13 0.14 -6.12
C GLY A 50 6.05 -0.78 -6.67
N ILE A 51 6.52 -1.91 -7.17
CA ILE A 51 5.67 -2.96 -7.70
C ILE A 51 6.29 -4.33 -7.38
N CYS A 52 5.46 -5.23 -6.88
CA CYS A 52 5.74 -6.67 -6.87
C CYS A 52 5.08 -7.28 -8.09
N GLU A 53 5.80 -8.06 -8.84
CA GLU A 53 5.32 -8.74 -10.05
C GLU A 53 5.54 -10.23 -9.94
N ARG A 54 4.78 -11.00 -10.73
CA ARG A 54 4.88 -12.45 -10.79
C ARG A 54 4.69 -13.14 -9.42
N ILE A 55 3.80 -12.59 -8.58
CA ILE A 55 3.40 -13.19 -7.31
C ILE A 55 2.84 -14.59 -7.59
N LYS A 56 3.18 -15.56 -6.77
CA LYS A 56 2.94 -17.02 -6.93
C LYS A 56 3.84 -17.72 -7.95
N LEU A 57 4.79 -17.01 -8.54
CA LEU A 57 5.84 -17.55 -9.42
C LEU A 57 7.21 -17.28 -8.79
N ASP A 58 8.15 -16.89 -9.61
CA ASP A 58 9.51 -16.53 -9.21
C ASP A 58 9.61 -15.16 -8.51
N GLY A 59 8.61 -14.33 -8.65
CA GLY A 59 8.48 -13.04 -7.96
C GLY A 59 9.60 -12.04 -8.22
N SER A 60 9.24 -10.76 -8.36
CA SER A 60 10.22 -9.66 -8.38
C SER A 60 9.64 -8.43 -7.68
N LEU A 61 10.49 -7.70 -6.97
CA LEU A 61 10.16 -6.41 -6.36
C LEU A 61 10.99 -5.33 -7.04
N THR A 62 10.32 -4.31 -7.54
CA THR A 62 10.92 -3.02 -7.87
C THR A 62 10.52 -2.02 -6.81
N HIS A 63 11.50 -1.36 -6.20
CA HIS A 63 11.30 -0.38 -5.12
C HIS A 63 12.13 0.88 -5.36
N GLN A 64 11.57 2.03 -5.05
CA GLN A 64 12.25 3.32 -5.08
C GLN A 64 11.69 4.26 -4.01
N ALA A 65 12.51 4.68 -3.08
CA ALA A 65 12.23 5.83 -2.22
C ALA A 65 12.69 7.13 -2.91
N THR A 66 11.99 8.22 -2.66
CA THR A 66 12.32 9.53 -3.25
C THR A 66 13.72 9.98 -2.84
N GLY A 67 14.52 10.37 -3.83
CA GLY A 67 15.92 10.74 -3.64
C GLY A 67 16.90 9.56 -3.49
N LYS A 68 16.43 8.33 -3.66
CA LYS A 68 17.25 7.10 -3.60
C LYS A 68 17.23 6.34 -4.92
N GLU A 69 18.19 5.44 -5.08
CA GLU A 69 18.24 4.59 -6.27
C GLU A 69 17.04 3.65 -6.36
N LYS A 70 16.63 3.42 -7.60
CA LYS A 70 15.64 2.40 -7.92
C LYS A 70 16.34 1.04 -7.89
N ILE A 71 15.80 0.12 -7.13
CA ILE A 71 16.26 -1.26 -7.07
C ILE A 71 15.25 -2.20 -7.70
N GLN A 72 15.74 -3.30 -8.23
CA GLN A 72 14.94 -4.44 -8.65
C GLN A 72 15.60 -5.71 -8.14
N ILE A 73 14.83 -6.54 -7.47
CA ILE A 73 15.29 -7.80 -6.91
C ILE A 73 14.33 -8.93 -7.29
N GLU A 74 14.88 -10.11 -7.43
CA GLU A 74 14.10 -11.34 -7.52
C GLU A 74 13.90 -11.88 -6.11
N ALA A 75 12.67 -12.13 -5.73
CA ALA A 75 12.31 -12.65 -4.42
C ALA A 75 11.07 -13.53 -4.54
N PRO A 76 11.11 -14.77 -4.05
CA PRO A 76 9.93 -15.64 -4.05
C PRO A 76 8.79 -15.01 -3.26
N MET A 77 7.64 -14.89 -3.89
CA MET A 77 6.42 -14.39 -3.27
C MET A 77 5.31 -15.42 -3.50
N PRO A 78 5.16 -16.41 -2.61
CA PRO A 78 4.16 -17.48 -2.77
C PRO A 78 2.73 -16.95 -2.76
N ASP A 79 2.49 -15.79 -2.14
CA ASP A 79 1.19 -15.14 -2.06
C ASP A 79 1.31 -13.61 -1.91
N HIS A 80 0.18 -12.93 -1.86
CA HIS A 80 0.13 -11.47 -1.67
C HIS A 80 0.59 -11.06 -0.27
N SER A 81 0.41 -11.89 0.75
CA SER A 81 0.88 -11.59 2.11
C SER A 81 2.41 -11.53 2.16
N ALA A 82 3.08 -12.46 1.46
CA ALA A 82 4.54 -12.42 1.32
C ALA A 82 5.00 -11.16 0.57
N ALA A 83 4.31 -10.78 -0.49
CA ALA A 83 4.60 -9.54 -1.21
C ALA A 83 4.44 -8.29 -0.32
N VAL A 84 3.37 -8.21 0.48
CA VAL A 84 3.17 -7.12 1.43
C VAL A 84 4.27 -7.06 2.48
N LYS A 85 4.65 -8.20 3.07
CA LYS A 85 5.75 -8.27 4.05
C LYS A 85 7.06 -7.76 3.44
N LEU A 86 7.37 -8.17 2.22
CA LEU A 86 8.55 -7.72 1.50
C LEU A 86 8.53 -6.20 1.26
N VAL A 87 7.40 -5.64 0.85
CA VAL A 87 7.23 -4.19 0.69
C VAL A 87 7.50 -3.45 2.00
N LEU A 88 6.91 -3.91 3.12
CA LEU A 88 7.12 -3.30 4.44
C LEU A 88 8.58 -3.38 4.87
N GLN A 89 9.27 -4.49 4.61
CA GLN A 89 10.69 -4.65 4.88
C GLN A 89 11.52 -3.61 4.14
N TYR A 90 11.28 -3.40 2.85
CA TYR A 90 12.00 -2.40 2.06
C TYR A 90 11.62 -0.96 2.39
N LEU A 91 10.41 -0.69 2.85
CA LEU A 91 10.03 0.63 3.34
C LEU A 91 10.76 1.00 4.64
N LEU A 92 11.10 0.01 5.47
CA LEU A 92 11.83 0.16 6.74
C LEU A 92 13.35 0.06 6.59
N ASP A 93 13.86 -0.30 5.42
CA ASP A 93 15.31 -0.45 5.20
C ASP A 93 16.04 0.87 5.43
N GLU A 94 17.17 0.83 6.15
CA GLU A 94 17.93 2.04 6.51
C GLU A 94 18.46 2.80 5.29
N LYS A 95 18.84 2.09 4.24
CA LYS A 95 19.46 2.68 3.03
C LYS A 95 18.42 2.96 1.95
N LEU A 96 17.48 2.05 1.75
CA LEU A 96 16.54 2.05 0.63
C LEU A 96 15.14 2.52 1.03
N GLY A 97 14.79 2.44 2.31
CA GLY A 97 13.46 2.74 2.81
C GLY A 97 13.18 4.23 2.97
N ALA A 98 11.94 4.54 3.31
CA ALA A 98 11.43 5.90 3.46
C ALA A 98 10.89 6.19 4.86
N ILE A 99 10.73 5.18 5.72
CA ILE A 99 10.25 5.29 7.10
C ILE A 99 11.17 4.53 8.04
N LYS A 100 11.14 4.90 9.32
CA LYS A 100 11.95 4.26 10.37
C LYS A 100 11.17 3.19 11.15
N ASN A 101 9.86 3.35 11.24
CA ASN A 101 8.97 2.41 11.91
C ASN A 101 7.58 2.42 11.25
N LEU A 102 6.79 1.38 11.52
CA LEU A 102 5.44 1.23 10.95
C LEU A 102 4.43 2.23 11.52
N ASP A 103 4.68 2.79 12.70
CA ASP A 103 3.79 3.78 13.34
C ASP A 103 3.73 5.10 12.54
N GLU A 104 4.66 5.31 11.63
CA GLU A 104 4.60 6.43 10.70
C GLU A 104 3.52 6.26 9.62
N ILE A 105 2.96 5.05 9.47
CA ILE A 105 1.87 4.76 8.54
C ILE A 105 0.54 5.02 9.26
N ALA A 106 -0.06 6.17 9.00
CA ALA A 106 -1.32 6.56 9.65
C ALA A 106 -2.55 5.85 9.07
N ALA A 107 -2.53 5.54 7.78
CA ALA A 107 -3.64 4.89 7.07
C ALA A 107 -3.15 4.10 5.85
N VAL A 108 -3.92 3.11 5.47
CA VAL A 108 -3.68 2.30 4.26
C VAL A 108 -4.94 2.37 3.39
N GLY A 109 -4.76 2.81 2.15
CA GLY A 109 -5.84 2.79 1.15
C GLY A 109 -5.66 1.61 0.19
N HIS A 110 -6.74 0.92 -0.09
CA HIS A 110 -6.78 -0.17 -1.06
C HIS A 110 -7.67 0.19 -2.24
N ARG A 111 -7.21 -0.10 -3.45
CA ARG A 111 -8.07 -0.08 -4.61
C ARG A 111 -8.71 -1.45 -4.78
N VAL A 112 -10.04 -1.49 -4.72
CA VAL A 112 -10.85 -2.65 -5.07
C VAL A 112 -11.37 -2.47 -6.49
N VAL A 113 -11.25 -3.52 -7.32
CA VAL A 113 -11.61 -3.42 -8.74
C VAL A 113 -13.11 -3.34 -8.92
N HIS A 114 -13.88 -4.09 -8.14
CA HIS A 114 -15.35 -4.11 -8.25
C HIS A 114 -15.99 -4.02 -6.87
N GLY A 115 -16.72 -2.94 -6.65
CA GLY A 115 -17.51 -2.69 -5.43
C GLY A 115 -19.00 -2.98 -5.60
N GLY A 116 -19.41 -3.56 -6.75
CA GLY A 116 -20.81 -3.74 -7.10
C GLY A 116 -21.53 -2.39 -7.25
N GLU A 117 -22.83 -2.40 -7.04
CA GLU A 117 -23.64 -1.18 -6.98
C GLU A 117 -23.57 -0.50 -5.61
N LYS A 118 -22.97 -1.18 -4.60
CA LYS A 118 -22.95 -0.71 -3.21
C LYS A 118 -21.95 0.42 -2.96
N PHE A 119 -20.83 0.46 -3.72
CA PHE A 119 -19.74 1.40 -3.48
C PHE A 119 -19.38 2.18 -4.75
N SER A 120 -19.70 3.46 -4.75
CA SER A 120 -19.32 4.42 -5.82
C SER A 120 -18.23 5.39 -5.39
N SER A 121 -17.81 5.35 -4.13
CA SER A 121 -16.80 6.24 -3.54
C SER A 121 -15.90 5.48 -2.54
N ALA A 122 -14.86 6.15 -2.05
CA ALA A 122 -14.02 5.61 -1.00
C ALA A 122 -14.81 5.43 0.30
N VAL A 123 -14.62 4.30 0.97
CA VAL A 123 -15.27 3.94 2.24
C VAL A 123 -14.25 3.40 3.23
N LEU A 124 -14.52 3.56 4.51
CA LEU A 124 -13.73 2.93 5.56
C LEU A 124 -14.03 1.42 5.56
N ILE A 125 -12.95 0.62 5.61
CA ILE A 125 -13.07 -0.83 5.65
C ILE A 125 -13.58 -1.26 7.03
N ASN A 126 -14.65 -2.03 7.03
CA ASN A 126 -15.22 -2.73 8.19
C ASN A 126 -15.76 -4.09 7.72
N ASP A 127 -16.28 -4.91 8.64
CA ASP A 127 -16.77 -6.25 8.33
C ASP A 127 -17.90 -6.26 7.28
N GLU A 128 -18.77 -5.25 7.29
CA GLU A 128 -19.84 -5.12 6.30
C GLU A 128 -19.28 -4.83 4.90
N VAL A 129 -18.26 -3.97 4.82
CA VAL A 129 -17.58 -3.64 3.56
C VAL A 129 -16.82 -4.84 3.04
N LEU A 130 -16.14 -5.59 3.91
CA LEU A 130 -15.44 -6.82 3.53
C LEU A 130 -16.41 -7.86 2.97
N ALA A 131 -17.53 -8.12 3.65
CA ALA A 131 -18.56 -9.03 3.18
C ALA A 131 -19.14 -8.61 1.82
N ALA A 132 -19.39 -7.32 1.62
CA ALA A 132 -19.89 -6.81 0.36
C ALA A 132 -18.87 -6.93 -0.79
N ILE A 133 -17.56 -6.78 -0.51
CA ILE A 133 -16.49 -7.02 -1.50
C ILE A 133 -16.42 -8.52 -1.83
N GLU A 134 -16.59 -9.39 -0.84
CA GLU A 134 -16.62 -10.84 -1.03
C GLU A 134 -17.77 -11.28 -1.92
N GLU A 135 -18.98 -10.76 -1.71
CA GLU A 135 -20.14 -10.97 -2.59
C GLU A 135 -19.86 -10.56 -4.04
N CYS A 136 -19.00 -9.54 -4.25
CA CYS A 136 -18.61 -9.09 -5.58
C CYS A 136 -17.48 -9.93 -6.22
N CYS A 137 -16.97 -10.98 -5.58
CA CYS A 137 -15.93 -11.84 -6.14
C CYS A 137 -16.39 -12.53 -7.44
N ASP A 138 -17.66 -12.87 -7.56
CA ASP A 138 -18.22 -13.46 -8.79
C ASP A 138 -18.20 -12.48 -9.97
N LEU A 139 -18.25 -11.17 -9.70
CA LEU A 139 -18.18 -10.12 -10.71
C LEU A 139 -16.74 -9.84 -11.17
N ALA A 140 -15.77 -10.09 -10.31
CA ALA A 140 -14.35 -9.88 -10.58
C ALA A 140 -13.49 -11.02 -10.00
N PRO A 141 -13.65 -12.27 -10.49
CA PRO A 141 -13.07 -13.46 -9.87
C PRO A 141 -11.53 -13.49 -9.90
N LEU A 142 -10.91 -12.75 -10.79
CA LEU A 142 -9.45 -12.64 -10.89
C LEU A 142 -8.86 -11.55 -9.98
N HIS A 143 -9.68 -10.62 -9.50
CA HIS A 143 -9.22 -9.41 -8.83
C HIS A 143 -9.68 -9.29 -7.38
N ASN A 144 -10.98 -9.42 -7.11
CA ASN A 144 -11.53 -9.19 -5.79
C ASN A 144 -10.97 -10.13 -4.70
N PRO A 145 -10.78 -11.44 -4.94
CA PRO A 145 -10.15 -12.32 -3.94
C PRO A 145 -8.72 -11.87 -3.58
N ALA A 146 -7.94 -11.42 -4.57
CA ALA A 146 -6.60 -10.89 -4.32
C ALA A 146 -6.63 -9.54 -3.58
N ASN A 147 -7.64 -8.71 -3.83
CA ASN A 147 -7.84 -7.45 -3.10
C ASN A 147 -8.17 -7.72 -1.62
N LEU A 148 -9.07 -8.69 -1.32
CA LEU A 148 -9.41 -9.09 0.05
C LEU A 148 -8.19 -9.61 0.84
N ILE A 149 -7.30 -10.37 0.20
CA ILE A 149 -6.04 -10.82 0.83
C ILE A 149 -5.11 -9.64 1.13
N GLY A 150 -5.17 -8.58 0.33
CA GLY A 150 -4.34 -7.39 0.50
C GLY A 150 -4.84 -6.43 1.58
N ILE A 151 -6.12 -6.46 1.90
CA ILE A 151 -6.77 -5.67 2.97
C ILE A 151 -6.47 -6.31 4.32
#